data_8161d00ecddd7a56f52d142366852dbf
#
_entry.id   8161d00ecddd7a56f52d142366852dbf
#
_cell.length_a   1.000
_cell.length_b   1.000
_cell.length_c   1.000
_cell.angle_alpha   90.00
_cell.angle_beta   90.00
_cell.angle_gamma   90.00
#
_symmetry.space_group_name_H-M   'P 1'
#
loop_
_entity.id
_entity.type
_entity.pdbx_description
1 polymer ?
#
loop_
_entity_poly.entity_id
_entity_poly.type
_entity_poly.pdbx_seq_one_letter_code
_entity_poly.pdbx_strand_id
1 'polypeptide(L)'
;MKTINTVLLLAAMAASMLAHAESTPAPVLKPGDTWTYVDTVETAPNGWHQTRDEFVVVRTTSDHIYFEEKQAGATQAAHEVVAGADWSRWRNVNGTDTMVNRPLSFPLSVGKTWEVKYTEAHPNVRHDSESFDTHFKVVGPESIEVPAGKFEAIKIEAEGEWTAQTAASRSAGGGTVSNQAGTTVVVQTRNATPVTATGRLYKALWYVPETGRWVKAVEEYYGSNGERSQKISSELESFKRVSP
;
A
#
# COMPACT_ATOMS: atom_id res chain seq x y z
N MET A 1 -75.00 -23.83 29.44
CA MET A 1 -73.89 -24.12 28.50
C MET A 1 -73.03 -22.89 28.38
N LYS A 2 -71.84 -22.90 29.02
CA LYS A 2 -70.85 -21.80 28.98
C LYS A 2 -69.68 -22.22 28.09
N THR A 3 -69.56 -21.56 26.96
CA THR A 3 -68.45 -21.74 26.04
C THR A 3 -67.25 -20.93 26.52
N ILE A 4 -66.12 -21.58 26.81
CA ILE A 4 -64.85 -20.99 27.21
C ILE A 4 -64.05 -20.76 25.93
N ASN A 5 -63.81 -19.49 25.59
CA ASN A 5 -62.87 -19.09 24.52
C ASN A 5 -61.45 -19.10 25.05
N THR A 6 -60.65 -20.04 24.58
CA THR A 6 -59.20 -20.08 24.85
C THR A 6 -58.48 -19.24 23.80
N VAL A 7 -57.94 -18.08 24.21
CA VAL A 7 -57.07 -17.24 23.38
C VAL A 7 -55.63 -17.76 23.50
N LEU A 8 -55.13 -18.30 22.42
CA LEU A 8 -53.73 -18.74 22.29
C LEU A 8 -52.86 -17.51 21.98
N LEU A 9 -52.04 -17.07 22.96
CA LEU A 9 -51.04 -16.01 22.78
C LEU A 9 -49.78 -16.63 22.19
N LEU A 10 -49.52 -16.44 20.89
CA LEU A 10 -48.23 -16.77 20.26
C LEU A 10 -47.24 -15.66 20.58
N ALA A 11 -46.33 -15.89 21.52
CA ALA A 11 -45.17 -15.06 21.74
C ALA A 11 -44.10 -15.39 20.68
N ALA A 12 -43.97 -14.52 19.67
CA ALA A 12 -42.87 -14.58 18.71
C ALA A 12 -41.58 -14.08 19.40
N MET A 13 -40.73 -15.00 19.84
CA MET A 13 -39.32 -14.65 20.23
C MET A 13 -38.53 -14.28 18.98
N ALA A 14 -38.39 -12.98 18.71
CA ALA A 14 -37.40 -12.47 17.79
C ALA A 14 -36.01 -12.66 18.44
N ALA A 15 -35.34 -13.74 18.12
CA ALA A 15 -33.93 -13.92 18.43
C ALA A 15 -33.14 -12.92 17.58
N SER A 16 -32.80 -11.79 18.18
CA SER A 16 -31.82 -10.87 17.62
C SER A 16 -30.48 -11.61 17.58
N MET A 17 -30.12 -12.15 16.42
CA MET A 17 -28.77 -12.59 16.15
C MET A 17 -27.89 -11.33 16.14
N LEU A 18 -27.28 -11.03 17.28
CA LEU A 18 -26.13 -10.15 17.33
C LEU A 18 -25.05 -10.85 16.52
N ALA A 19 -24.92 -10.48 15.25
CA ALA A 19 -23.77 -10.83 14.44
C ALA A 19 -22.56 -10.19 15.16
N HIS A 20 -21.86 -10.98 15.95
CA HIS A 20 -20.53 -10.60 16.42
C HIS A 20 -19.72 -10.43 15.15
N ALA A 21 -19.33 -9.19 14.84
CA ALA A 21 -18.39 -8.93 13.77
C ALA A 21 -17.11 -9.70 14.11
N GLU A 22 -16.93 -10.82 13.42
CA GLU A 22 -15.76 -11.68 13.62
C GLU A 22 -14.51 -10.84 13.37
N SER A 23 -13.68 -10.68 14.40
CA SER A 23 -12.46 -9.89 14.30
C SER A 23 -11.27 -10.82 14.10
N THR A 24 -10.46 -10.54 13.10
CA THR A 24 -9.27 -11.32 12.78
C THR A 24 -8.07 -10.70 13.48
N PRO A 25 -7.38 -11.43 14.38
CA PRO A 25 -6.20 -10.95 15.08
C PRO A 25 -4.99 -10.88 14.15
N ALA A 26 -3.91 -10.25 14.63
CA ALA A 26 -2.62 -10.27 13.96
C ALA A 26 -2.08 -11.70 13.84
N PRO A 27 -1.39 -12.03 12.73
CA PRO A 27 -0.80 -13.35 12.55
C PRO A 27 0.39 -13.55 13.50
N VAL A 28 0.60 -14.78 13.95
CA VAL A 28 1.84 -15.17 14.62
C VAL A 28 2.80 -15.65 13.54
N LEU A 29 3.81 -14.84 13.23
CA LEU A 29 4.86 -15.17 12.27
C LEU A 29 6.07 -15.77 12.97
N LYS A 30 6.80 -16.62 12.22
CA LYS A 30 7.99 -17.31 12.74
C LYS A 30 9.16 -17.16 11.77
N PRO A 31 10.41 -17.16 12.28
CA PRO A 31 11.58 -17.30 11.42
C PRO A 31 11.45 -18.52 10.51
N GLY A 32 11.69 -18.32 9.21
CA GLY A 32 11.52 -19.33 8.16
C GLY A 32 10.14 -19.34 7.49
N ASP A 33 9.17 -18.52 7.92
CA ASP A 33 7.97 -18.25 7.12
C ASP A 33 8.39 -17.56 5.81
N THR A 34 7.90 -18.06 4.68
CA THR A 34 8.31 -17.55 3.35
C THR A 34 7.10 -17.32 2.45
N TRP A 35 7.24 -16.34 1.57
CA TRP A 35 6.28 -16.02 0.50
C TRP A 35 7.05 -15.68 -0.77
N THR A 36 6.58 -16.19 -1.90
CA THR A 36 7.05 -15.79 -3.23
C THR A 36 5.91 -15.13 -3.97
N TYR A 37 6.16 -13.93 -4.47
CA TYR A 37 5.19 -13.17 -5.26
C TYR A 37 5.65 -13.00 -6.70
N VAL A 38 4.67 -12.91 -7.58
CA VAL A 38 4.83 -12.38 -8.92
C VAL A 38 4.35 -10.94 -8.91
N ASP A 39 5.29 -10.02 -9.07
CA ASP A 39 5.02 -8.58 -9.10
C ASP A 39 5.01 -8.10 -10.54
N THR A 40 3.94 -7.41 -10.92
CA THR A 40 3.76 -6.82 -12.25
C THR A 40 3.62 -5.31 -12.12
N VAL A 41 4.44 -4.57 -12.84
CA VAL A 41 4.37 -3.11 -12.92
C VAL A 41 3.99 -2.70 -14.34
N GLU A 42 2.87 -2.00 -14.45
CA GLU A 42 2.39 -1.37 -15.67
C GLU A 42 2.60 0.13 -15.55
N THR A 43 3.24 0.77 -16.51
CA THR A 43 3.44 2.22 -16.60
C THR A 43 2.92 2.76 -17.92
N ALA A 44 2.21 3.90 -17.87
CA ALA A 44 1.77 4.58 -19.09
C ALA A 44 2.98 5.12 -19.89
N PRO A 45 2.90 5.15 -21.25
CA PRO A 45 1.80 4.68 -22.05
C PRO A 45 1.79 3.18 -22.34
N ASN A 46 2.89 2.44 -22.23
CA ASN A 46 2.94 1.01 -22.58
C ASN A 46 4.08 0.26 -21.89
N GLY A 47 4.60 0.77 -20.78
CA GLY A 47 5.63 0.08 -20.01
C GLY A 47 5.02 -1.10 -19.23
N TRP A 48 5.70 -2.26 -19.30
CA TRP A 48 5.32 -3.43 -18.54
C TRP A 48 6.56 -4.24 -18.18
N HIS A 49 6.66 -4.67 -16.93
CA HIS A 49 7.67 -5.63 -16.51
C HIS A 49 7.13 -6.47 -15.34
N GLN A 50 7.72 -7.65 -15.18
CA GLN A 50 7.36 -8.60 -14.16
C GLN A 50 8.61 -9.10 -13.45
N THR A 51 8.53 -9.21 -12.12
CA THR A 51 9.56 -9.79 -11.27
C THR A 51 8.97 -10.90 -10.40
N ARG A 52 9.84 -11.70 -9.80
CA ARG A 52 9.50 -12.60 -8.71
C ARG A 52 10.31 -12.19 -7.51
N ASP A 53 9.62 -11.96 -6.41
CA ASP A 53 10.25 -11.51 -5.18
C ASP A 53 9.92 -12.48 -4.05
N GLU A 54 10.98 -12.93 -3.37
CA GLU A 54 10.91 -13.86 -2.24
C GLU A 54 11.10 -13.09 -0.94
N PHE A 55 10.24 -13.37 0.03
CA PHE A 55 10.25 -12.80 1.37
C PHE A 55 10.44 -13.91 2.39
N VAL A 56 11.42 -13.76 3.27
CA VAL A 56 11.72 -14.75 4.32
C VAL A 56 11.79 -14.07 5.67
N VAL A 57 10.95 -14.46 6.61
CA VAL A 57 11.05 -13.97 8.00
C VAL A 57 12.32 -14.51 8.64
N VAL A 58 13.20 -13.61 9.09
CA VAL A 58 14.44 -14.00 9.77
C VAL A 58 14.31 -13.87 11.28
N ARG A 59 13.49 -12.94 11.77
CA ARG A 59 13.27 -12.71 13.20
C ARG A 59 11.96 -11.97 13.44
N THR A 60 11.35 -12.21 14.59
CA THR A 60 10.19 -11.44 15.08
C THR A 60 10.42 -10.97 16.51
N THR A 61 9.83 -9.85 16.87
CA THR A 61 9.66 -9.36 18.23
C THR A 61 8.18 -9.12 18.51
N SER A 62 7.82 -8.59 19.68
CA SER A 62 6.42 -8.19 19.97
C SER A 62 5.87 -7.20 18.96
N ASP A 63 6.71 -6.30 18.42
CA ASP A 63 6.29 -5.12 17.67
C ASP A 63 6.79 -5.13 16.23
N HIS A 64 7.79 -5.96 15.89
CA HIS A 64 8.45 -5.91 14.59
C HIS A 64 8.64 -7.30 13.97
N ILE A 65 8.60 -7.29 12.65
CA ILE A 65 8.94 -8.39 11.75
C ILE A 65 10.21 -7.97 11.01
N TYR A 66 11.26 -8.80 11.10
CA TYR A 66 12.48 -8.67 10.31
C TYR A 66 12.44 -9.73 9.23
N PHE A 67 12.52 -9.32 8.01
CA PHE A 67 12.49 -10.24 6.87
C PHE A 67 13.49 -9.84 5.81
N GLU A 68 13.97 -10.83 5.09
CA GLU A 68 14.77 -10.66 3.89
C GLU A 68 13.89 -10.61 2.68
N GLU A 69 14.22 -9.70 1.77
CA GLU A 69 13.59 -9.57 0.46
C GLU A 69 14.65 -9.81 -0.61
N LYS A 70 14.35 -10.68 -1.58
CA LYS A 70 15.25 -11.01 -2.66
C LYS A 70 14.48 -11.24 -3.95
N GLN A 71 14.93 -10.60 -5.03
CA GLN A 71 14.43 -10.91 -6.36
C GLN A 71 14.98 -12.27 -6.82
N ALA A 72 14.11 -13.15 -7.29
CA ALA A 72 14.49 -14.45 -7.78
C ALA A 72 15.45 -14.34 -8.98
N GLY A 73 16.54 -15.09 -8.90
CA GLY A 73 17.60 -15.06 -9.92
C GLY A 73 18.59 -13.90 -9.80
N ALA A 74 18.39 -12.97 -8.85
CA ALA A 74 19.37 -11.92 -8.59
C ALA A 74 20.62 -12.48 -7.93
N THR A 75 21.78 -11.99 -8.38
CA THR A 75 23.09 -12.33 -7.79
C THR A 75 23.39 -11.52 -6.52
N GLN A 76 22.64 -10.47 -6.28
CA GLN A 76 22.77 -9.63 -5.10
C GLN A 76 22.32 -10.38 -3.84
N ALA A 77 22.93 -10.04 -2.70
CA ALA A 77 22.46 -10.54 -1.41
C ALA A 77 21.02 -10.09 -1.14
N ALA A 78 20.29 -10.87 -0.35
CA ALA A 78 18.99 -10.48 0.13
C ALA A 78 19.09 -9.18 0.94
N HIS A 79 18.04 -8.37 0.87
CA HIS A 79 17.94 -7.10 1.58
C HIS A 79 17.09 -7.30 2.84
N GLU A 80 17.67 -7.02 4.02
CA GLU A 80 16.90 -7.06 5.27
C GLU A 80 16.00 -5.83 5.39
N VAL A 81 14.77 -6.08 5.74
CA VAL A 81 13.70 -5.10 5.88
C VAL A 81 13.03 -5.28 7.23
N VAL A 82 12.69 -4.16 7.87
CA VAL A 82 11.93 -4.13 9.12
C VAL A 82 10.53 -3.59 8.87
N ALA A 83 9.53 -4.28 9.39
CA ALA A 83 8.14 -3.84 9.41
C ALA A 83 7.55 -3.97 10.81
N GLY A 84 6.47 -3.25 11.09
CA GLY A 84 5.66 -3.49 12.27
C GLY A 84 4.97 -4.85 12.21
N ALA A 85 4.46 -5.33 13.35
CA ALA A 85 3.71 -6.60 13.44
C ALA A 85 2.44 -6.62 12.55
N ASP A 86 1.98 -5.47 12.12
CA ASP A 86 0.88 -5.24 11.18
C ASP A 86 1.36 -4.95 9.74
N TRP A 87 2.62 -5.28 9.43
CA TRP A 87 3.30 -4.99 8.18
C TRP A 87 3.46 -3.50 7.88
N SER A 88 3.25 -2.62 8.87
CA SER A 88 3.49 -1.19 8.71
C SER A 88 4.97 -0.90 8.40
N ARG A 89 5.20 0.15 7.62
CA ARG A 89 6.53 0.60 7.23
C ARG A 89 6.77 2.01 7.76
N TRP A 90 7.93 2.16 8.36
CA TRP A 90 8.41 3.40 8.92
C TRP A 90 9.69 3.82 8.26
N ARG A 91 9.89 5.11 8.11
CA ARG A 91 11.16 5.67 7.68
C ARG A 91 11.35 7.07 8.25
N ASN A 92 12.59 7.54 8.23
CA ASN A 92 12.85 8.91 8.61
C ASN A 92 12.30 9.85 7.53
N VAL A 93 11.36 10.71 7.92
CA VAL A 93 10.76 11.75 7.08
C VAL A 93 11.03 13.09 7.77
N ASN A 94 11.78 13.97 7.14
CA ASN A 94 12.12 15.29 7.68
C ASN A 94 12.74 15.26 9.09
N GLY A 95 13.52 14.24 9.40
CA GLY A 95 14.15 14.06 10.72
C GLY A 95 13.30 13.35 11.76
N THR A 96 12.07 12.93 11.41
CA THR A 96 11.14 12.24 12.30
C THR A 96 10.85 10.85 11.79
N ASP A 97 10.83 9.85 12.70
CA ASP A 97 10.39 8.50 12.37
C ASP A 97 8.90 8.51 12.11
N THR A 98 8.52 8.24 10.87
CA THR A 98 7.15 8.45 10.36
C THR A 98 6.63 7.18 9.69
N MET A 99 5.40 6.80 10.03
CA MET A 99 4.68 5.73 9.36
C MET A 99 4.29 6.18 7.94
N VAL A 100 4.84 5.52 6.92
CA VAL A 100 4.58 5.83 5.51
C VAL A 100 3.70 4.82 4.81
N ASN A 101 3.46 3.66 5.41
CA ASN A 101 2.52 2.65 4.94
C ASN A 101 2.02 1.79 6.09
N ARG A 102 0.73 1.45 6.09
CA ARG A 102 0.11 0.54 7.04
C ARG A 102 -0.95 -0.28 6.32
N PRO A 103 -0.56 -1.37 5.65
CA PRO A 103 -1.48 -2.16 4.85
C PRO A 103 -2.57 -2.86 5.68
N LEU A 104 -2.27 -3.18 6.94
CA LEU A 104 -3.16 -3.88 7.87
C LEU A 104 -3.22 -3.14 9.20
N SER A 105 -4.39 -3.13 9.84
CA SER A 105 -4.57 -2.56 11.18
C SER A 105 -5.36 -3.54 12.04
N PHE A 106 -4.64 -4.44 12.71
CA PHE A 106 -5.25 -5.48 13.53
C PHE A 106 -5.88 -4.97 14.84
N PRO A 107 -6.92 -5.66 15.37
CA PRO A 107 -7.66 -6.73 14.72
C PRO A 107 -8.46 -6.21 13.53
N LEU A 108 -8.61 -7.03 12.46
CA LEU A 108 -9.42 -6.67 11.29
C LEU A 108 -10.89 -7.02 11.57
N SER A 109 -11.77 -6.08 11.28
CA SER A 109 -13.23 -6.31 11.31
C SER A 109 -13.89 -5.51 10.18
N VAL A 110 -14.94 -6.03 9.60
CA VAL A 110 -15.65 -5.37 8.49
C VAL A 110 -16.07 -3.96 8.89
N GLY A 111 -15.78 -3.00 8.03
CA GLY A 111 -16.08 -1.58 8.26
C GLY A 111 -15.01 -0.82 9.05
N LYS A 112 -13.99 -1.48 9.63
CA LYS A 112 -12.89 -0.78 10.30
C LYS A 112 -12.13 0.09 9.30
N THR A 113 -11.77 1.30 9.73
CA THR A 113 -11.02 2.28 8.94
C THR A 113 -9.77 2.76 9.66
N TRP A 114 -8.77 3.18 8.92
CA TRP A 114 -7.58 3.90 9.41
C TRP A 114 -7.00 4.77 8.29
N GLU A 115 -6.09 5.66 8.67
CA GLU A 115 -5.45 6.63 7.78
C GLU A 115 -3.94 6.52 7.89
N VAL A 116 -3.26 6.79 6.78
CA VAL A 116 -1.82 7.05 6.71
C VAL A 116 -1.61 8.35 5.97
N LYS A 117 -1.01 9.33 6.66
CA LYS A 117 -0.78 10.66 6.13
C LYS A 117 0.61 11.15 6.47
N TYR A 118 1.33 11.66 5.49
CA TYR A 118 2.63 12.29 5.70
C TYR A 118 2.98 13.27 4.59
N THR A 119 3.91 14.17 4.91
CA THR A 119 4.52 15.09 3.94
C THR A 119 6.03 15.03 4.09
N GLU A 120 6.71 14.81 3.00
CA GLU A 120 8.17 14.76 2.93
C GLU A 120 8.72 15.91 2.13
N ALA A 121 9.71 16.62 2.69
CA ALA A 121 10.47 17.63 1.99
C ALA A 121 11.66 17.01 1.27
N HIS A 122 11.88 17.40 0.04
CA HIS A 122 13.00 16.95 -0.80
C HIS A 122 13.13 15.42 -0.89
N PRO A 123 12.01 14.67 -1.19
CA PRO A 123 12.04 13.21 -1.25
C PRO A 123 12.96 12.69 -2.34
N ASN A 124 13.19 13.49 -3.37
CA ASN A 124 14.08 13.18 -4.48
C ASN A 124 14.51 14.46 -5.23
N VAL A 125 15.38 14.32 -6.23
CA VAL A 125 15.92 15.47 -7.01
C VAL A 125 14.88 16.18 -7.89
N ARG A 126 13.71 15.59 -8.09
CA ARG A 126 12.67 16.14 -8.96
C ARG A 126 11.59 16.89 -8.17
N HIS A 127 11.40 16.55 -6.90
CA HIS A 127 10.34 17.10 -6.07
C HIS A 127 10.89 17.80 -4.83
N ASP A 128 10.43 19.03 -4.62
CA ASP A 128 10.73 19.81 -3.40
C ASP A 128 9.88 19.30 -2.22
N SER A 129 8.71 18.76 -2.49
CA SER A 129 7.90 18.06 -1.49
C SER A 129 6.95 17.05 -2.12
N GLU A 130 6.63 16.03 -1.36
CA GLU A 130 5.54 15.08 -1.65
C GLU A 130 4.65 14.90 -0.42
N SER A 131 3.35 14.84 -0.64
CA SER A 131 2.36 14.55 0.40
C SER A 131 1.49 13.38 -0.04
N PHE A 132 1.19 12.51 0.91
CA PHE A 132 0.26 11.40 0.75
C PHE A 132 -0.79 11.45 1.85
N ASP A 133 -2.03 11.20 1.48
CA ASP A 133 -3.18 11.07 2.39
C ASP A 133 -3.99 9.86 1.91
N THR A 134 -4.00 8.79 2.70
CA THR A 134 -4.54 7.49 2.30
C THR A 134 -5.48 6.94 3.36
N HIS A 135 -6.72 6.68 3.00
CA HIS A 135 -7.77 6.17 3.87
C HIS A 135 -8.08 4.71 3.55
N PHE A 136 -7.90 3.85 4.52
CA PHE A 136 -8.10 2.41 4.41
C PHE A 136 -9.43 1.99 5.02
N LYS A 137 -10.03 0.93 4.46
CA LYS A 137 -11.25 0.31 4.98
C LYS A 137 -11.23 -1.19 4.77
N VAL A 138 -11.61 -1.95 5.79
CA VAL A 138 -11.90 -3.37 5.66
C VAL A 138 -13.27 -3.52 5.00
N VAL A 139 -13.29 -4.08 3.80
CA VAL A 139 -14.52 -4.28 3.00
C VAL A 139 -15.26 -5.51 3.48
N GLY A 140 -14.56 -6.65 3.62
CA GLY A 140 -15.15 -7.91 4.05
C GLY A 140 -14.53 -9.12 3.37
N PRO A 141 -15.13 -10.31 3.55
CA PRO A 141 -14.66 -11.53 2.91
C PRO A 141 -14.89 -11.49 1.40
N GLU A 142 -13.90 -12.00 0.66
CA GLU A 142 -13.95 -12.16 -0.80
C GLU A 142 -13.15 -13.40 -1.20
N SER A 143 -13.73 -14.26 -2.03
CA SER A 143 -13.03 -15.41 -2.61
C SER A 143 -12.15 -14.95 -3.76
N ILE A 144 -10.88 -15.35 -3.75
CA ILE A 144 -9.91 -14.93 -4.77
C ILE A 144 -9.05 -16.10 -5.22
N GLU A 145 -8.67 -16.07 -6.49
CA GLU A 145 -7.76 -17.03 -7.09
C GLU A 145 -6.46 -16.33 -7.51
N VAL A 146 -5.33 -16.88 -7.08
CA VAL A 146 -3.97 -16.44 -7.41
C VAL A 146 -3.13 -17.67 -7.78
N PRO A 147 -1.91 -17.55 -8.30
CA PRO A 147 -1.08 -18.69 -8.65
C PRO A 147 -0.89 -19.73 -7.52
N ALA A 148 -0.85 -19.29 -6.26
CA ALA A 148 -0.76 -20.19 -5.10
C ALA A 148 -2.05 -20.98 -4.81
N GLY A 149 -3.19 -20.65 -5.43
CA GLY A 149 -4.47 -21.33 -5.25
C GLY A 149 -5.66 -20.39 -5.00
N LYS A 150 -6.75 -20.98 -4.48
CA LYS A 150 -7.97 -20.25 -4.12
C LYS A 150 -8.00 -20.00 -2.62
N PHE A 151 -8.43 -18.81 -2.23
CA PHE A 151 -8.46 -18.37 -0.85
C PHE A 151 -9.74 -17.60 -0.53
N GLU A 152 -10.23 -17.78 0.70
CA GLU A 152 -11.19 -16.86 1.31
C GLU A 152 -10.41 -15.77 2.02
N ALA A 153 -10.38 -14.60 1.45
CA ALA A 153 -9.57 -13.47 1.89
C ALA A 153 -10.43 -12.37 2.52
N ILE A 154 -9.83 -11.59 3.38
CA ILE A 154 -10.39 -10.32 3.87
C ILE A 154 -9.89 -9.23 2.95
N LYS A 155 -10.80 -8.61 2.20
CA LYS A 155 -10.47 -7.49 1.32
C LYS A 155 -10.36 -6.21 2.12
N ILE A 156 -9.26 -5.49 1.92
CA ILE A 156 -9.01 -4.13 2.39
C ILE A 156 -8.87 -3.25 1.15
N GLU A 157 -9.56 -2.14 1.11
CA GLU A 157 -9.40 -1.12 0.09
C GLU A 157 -8.87 0.16 0.72
N ALA A 158 -8.14 0.93 -0.06
CA ALA A 158 -7.72 2.26 0.32
C ALA A 158 -7.81 3.21 -0.87
N GLU A 159 -8.30 4.40 -0.60
CA GLU A 159 -8.32 5.51 -1.52
C GLU A 159 -7.54 6.67 -0.93
N GLY A 160 -6.90 7.45 -1.77
CA GLY A 160 -6.15 8.57 -1.28
C GLY A 160 -5.74 9.55 -2.37
N GLU A 161 -5.08 10.60 -1.92
CA GLU A 161 -4.55 11.65 -2.77
C GLU A 161 -3.05 11.77 -2.56
N TRP A 162 -2.37 12.14 -3.62
CA TRP A 162 -0.97 12.52 -3.55
C TRP A 162 -0.77 13.90 -4.19
N THR A 163 0.21 14.63 -3.67
CA THR A 163 0.62 15.93 -4.18
C THR A 163 2.13 15.97 -4.25
N ALA A 164 2.68 16.45 -5.36
CA ALA A 164 4.12 16.66 -5.51
C ALA A 164 4.38 18.08 -6.02
N GLN A 165 5.29 18.79 -5.38
CA GLN A 165 5.82 20.06 -5.88
C GLN A 165 7.12 19.77 -6.62
N THR A 166 7.17 20.10 -7.90
CA THR A 166 8.40 19.93 -8.67
C THR A 166 9.42 20.98 -8.27
N ALA A 167 10.66 20.55 -8.12
CA ALA A 167 11.78 21.46 -7.89
C ALA A 167 11.86 22.48 -9.03
N ALA A 168 12.03 23.75 -8.68
CA ALA A 168 12.30 24.78 -9.67
C ALA A 168 13.56 24.39 -10.44
N SER A 169 13.45 24.18 -11.75
CA SER A 169 14.61 23.89 -12.58
C SER A 169 15.55 25.08 -12.51
N ARG A 170 16.60 24.98 -11.73
CA ARG A 170 17.71 25.90 -11.80
C ARG A 170 18.48 25.58 -13.08
N SER A 171 18.03 26.10 -14.19
CA SER A 171 18.90 26.25 -15.35
C SER A 171 20.02 27.16 -14.91
N ALA A 172 21.17 26.60 -14.58
CA ALA A 172 22.39 27.34 -14.47
C ALA A 172 22.74 27.84 -15.87
N GLY A 173 22.03 28.89 -16.30
CA GLY A 173 22.41 29.69 -17.44
C GLY A 173 23.67 30.44 -17.06
N GLY A 174 24.81 29.83 -17.25
CA GLY A 174 26.08 30.55 -17.27
C GLY A 174 25.99 31.55 -18.43
N GLY A 175 25.66 32.79 -18.13
CA GLY A 175 25.74 33.88 -19.08
C GLY A 175 27.21 34.12 -19.39
N THR A 176 27.72 33.50 -20.44
CA THR A 176 29.00 33.91 -21.05
C THR A 176 28.71 35.16 -21.85
N VAL A 177 29.06 36.30 -21.32
CA VAL A 177 29.12 37.57 -22.13
C VAL A 177 30.38 37.49 -22.96
N SER A 178 30.29 37.03 -24.18
CA SER A 178 31.38 37.18 -25.16
C SER A 178 31.08 38.42 -26.00
N ASN A 179 31.82 39.50 -25.75
CA ASN A 179 31.85 40.66 -26.63
C ASN A 179 32.72 40.34 -27.84
N GLN A 180 32.13 39.92 -28.90
CA GLN A 180 32.73 39.94 -30.22
C GLN A 180 31.76 40.60 -31.19
N ALA A 181 32.20 41.74 -31.73
CA ALA A 181 31.53 42.47 -32.81
C ALA A 181 30.09 42.99 -32.56
N GLY A 182 29.91 43.74 -31.47
CA GLY A 182 28.74 44.66 -31.37
C GLY A 182 27.38 44.03 -31.19
N THR A 183 27.26 42.74 -30.90
CA THR A 183 25.96 42.07 -30.63
C THR A 183 25.89 41.67 -29.17
N THR A 184 24.98 42.28 -28.40
CA THR A 184 24.69 41.91 -27.04
C THR A 184 23.64 40.79 -27.06
N VAL A 185 24.01 39.53 -26.72
CA VAL A 185 23.08 38.46 -26.52
C VAL A 185 22.64 38.47 -25.05
N VAL A 186 21.42 38.88 -24.78
CA VAL A 186 20.80 38.81 -23.48
C VAL A 186 20.21 37.39 -23.32
N VAL A 187 20.88 36.50 -22.58
CA VAL A 187 20.32 35.22 -22.17
C VAL A 187 19.39 35.48 -20.99
N GLN A 188 18.09 35.53 -21.25
CA GLN A 188 17.10 35.55 -20.17
C GLN A 188 17.03 34.17 -19.51
N THR A 189 17.52 34.08 -18.29
CA THR A 189 17.28 32.92 -17.42
C THR A 189 15.79 32.92 -17.05
N ARG A 190 15.00 32.05 -17.63
CA ARG A 190 13.62 31.82 -17.17
C ARG A 190 13.71 30.96 -15.92
N ASN A 191 13.43 31.55 -14.77
CA ASN A 191 13.17 30.77 -13.57
C ASN A 191 11.88 29.97 -13.83
N ALA A 192 12.00 28.65 -13.87
CA ALA A 192 10.83 27.80 -13.95
C ALA A 192 10.04 27.97 -12.65
N THR A 193 8.78 28.34 -12.75
CA THR A 193 7.87 28.39 -11.60
C THR A 193 7.65 26.96 -11.11
N PRO A 194 7.74 26.70 -9.79
CA PRO A 194 7.38 25.39 -9.25
C PRO A 194 5.98 24.98 -9.70
N VAL A 195 5.83 23.77 -10.18
CA VAL A 195 4.53 23.21 -10.59
C VAL A 195 4.10 22.20 -9.54
N THR A 196 2.86 22.35 -9.07
CA THR A 196 2.23 21.35 -8.21
C THR A 196 1.49 20.34 -9.08
N ALA A 197 1.89 19.09 -8.99
CA ALA A 197 1.16 17.96 -9.55
C ALA A 197 0.35 17.30 -8.43
N THR A 198 -0.87 16.90 -8.73
CA THR A 198 -1.75 16.16 -7.81
C THR A 198 -2.32 14.95 -8.52
N GLY A 199 -2.76 14.00 -7.77
CA GLY A 199 -3.44 12.84 -8.31
C GLY A 199 -4.11 12.01 -7.24
N ARG A 200 -4.74 10.93 -7.66
CA ARG A 200 -5.39 9.97 -6.77
C ARG A 200 -4.59 8.68 -6.74
N LEU A 201 -4.72 7.94 -5.66
CA LEU A 201 -4.24 6.59 -5.54
C LEU A 201 -5.39 5.67 -5.09
N TYR A 202 -5.33 4.43 -5.54
CA TYR A 202 -6.19 3.35 -5.10
C TYR A 202 -5.33 2.17 -4.73
N LYS A 203 -5.67 1.50 -3.62
CA LYS A 203 -5.02 0.25 -3.21
C LYS A 203 -6.08 -0.78 -2.85
N ALA A 204 -5.79 -2.03 -3.12
CA ALA A 204 -6.58 -3.17 -2.65
C ALA A 204 -5.65 -4.29 -2.19
N LEU A 205 -5.97 -4.90 -1.05
CA LEU A 205 -5.24 -6.03 -0.50
C LEU A 205 -6.24 -7.13 -0.14
N TRP A 206 -5.85 -8.37 -0.40
CA TRP A 206 -6.59 -9.56 -0.01
C TRP A 206 -5.77 -10.34 1.02
N TYR A 207 -6.07 -10.06 2.28
CA TYR A 207 -5.38 -10.68 3.42
C TYR A 207 -5.97 -12.05 3.74
N VAL A 208 -5.11 -13.04 3.95
CA VAL A 208 -5.49 -14.39 4.33
C VAL A 208 -4.82 -14.76 5.66
N PRO A 209 -5.57 -15.04 6.74
CA PRO A 209 -5.00 -15.38 8.04
C PRO A 209 -4.06 -16.58 8.00
N GLU A 210 -4.39 -17.60 7.22
CA GLU A 210 -3.58 -18.81 7.03
C GLU A 210 -2.18 -18.50 6.49
N THR A 211 -2.09 -17.61 5.51
CA THR A 211 -0.79 -17.19 4.94
C THR A 211 -0.05 -16.20 5.86
N GLY A 212 -0.77 -15.51 6.76
CA GLY A 212 -0.23 -14.45 7.62
C GLY A 212 0.12 -13.17 6.88
N ARG A 213 -0.25 -13.08 5.57
CA ARG A 213 0.02 -11.94 4.69
C ARG A 213 -1.09 -11.85 3.64
N TRP A 214 -1.09 -10.81 2.81
CA TRP A 214 -2.00 -10.76 1.66
C TRP A 214 -1.57 -11.74 0.57
N VAL A 215 -2.54 -12.33 -0.11
CA VAL A 215 -2.30 -13.20 -1.27
C VAL A 215 -2.31 -12.40 -2.57
N LYS A 216 -2.92 -11.22 -2.55
CA LYS A 216 -2.89 -10.27 -3.65
C LYS A 216 -2.84 -8.84 -3.14
N ALA A 217 -2.12 -7.99 -3.83
CA ALA A 217 -2.14 -6.54 -3.66
C ALA A 217 -2.22 -5.86 -5.01
N VAL A 218 -2.92 -4.73 -5.07
CA VAL A 218 -2.99 -3.86 -6.24
C VAL A 218 -2.81 -2.42 -5.75
N GLU A 219 -1.97 -1.65 -6.44
CA GLU A 219 -1.82 -0.22 -6.25
C GLU A 219 -1.93 0.48 -7.60
N GLU A 220 -2.76 1.51 -7.68
CA GLU A 220 -2.96 2.29 -8.89
C GLU A 220 -2.76 3.78 -8.60
N TYR A 221 -2.02 4.44 -9.48
CA TYR A 221 -1.74 5.87 -9.39
C TYR A 221 -2.33 6.58 -10.60
N TYR A 222 -3.04 7.67 -10.34
CA TYR A 222 -3.73 8.47 -11.34
C TYR A 222 -3.20 9.89 -11.31
N GLY A 223 -3.02 10.48 -12.49
CA GLY A 223 -2.70 11.90 -12.63
C GLY A 223 -3.92 12.81 -12.41
N SER A 224 -3.69 14.11 -12.42
CA SER A 224 -4.75 15.13 -12.28
C SER A 224 -5.79 15.09 -13.41
N ASN A 225 -5.44 14.53 -14.57
CA ASN A 225 -6.35 14.31 -15.70
C ASN A 225 -7.23 13.05 -15.53
N GLY A 226 -7.06 12.30 -14.43
CA GLY A 226 -7.78 11.06 -14.16
C GLY A 226 -7.25 9.84 -14.91
N GLU A 227 -6.19 9.97 -15.71
CA GLU A 227 -5.56 8.83 -16.38
C GLU A 227 -4.66 8.06 -15.42
N ARG A 228 -4.70 6.72 -15.50
CA ARG A 228 -3.82 5.87 -14.73
C ARG A 228 -2.39 5.93 -15.27
N SER A 229 -1.48 6.44 -14.45
CA SER A 229 -0.06 6.54 -14.79
C SER A 229 0.72 5.27 -14.48
N GLN A 230 0.30 4.54 -13.42
CA GLN A 230 0.97 3.32 -12.99
C GLN A 230 -0.03 2.38 -12.32
N LYS A 231 0.18 1.07 -12.51
CA LYS A 231 -0.42 0.02 -11.71
C LYS A 231 0.66 -0.97 -11.29
N ILE A 232 0.64 -1.34 -10.02
CA ILE A 232 1.48 -2.38 -9.44
C ILE A 232 0.55 -3.46 -8.93
N SER A 233 0.80 -4.70 -9.27
CA SER A 233 0.07 -5.84 -8.73
C SER A 233 1.03 -6.92 -8.27
N SER A 234 0.78 -7.45 -7.08
CA SER A 234 1.53 -8.57 -6.47
C SER A 234 0.57 -9.72 -6.29
N GLU A 235 0.90 -10.90 -6.78
CA GLU A 235 0.12 -12.12 -6.61
C GLU A 235 0.98 -13.22 -5.99
N LEU A 236 0.48 -13.85 -4.95
CA LEU A 236 1.16 -14.94 -4.26
C LEU A 236 1.31 -16.15 -5.21
N GLU A 237 2.55 -16.56 -5.47
CA GLU A 237 2.89 -17.75 -6.26
C GLU A 237 3.05 -18.98 -5.36
N SER A 238 3.65 -18.80 -4.19
CA SER A 238 3.80 -19.86 -3.19
C SER A 238 4.06 -19.31 -1.81
N PHE A 239 3.79 -20.10 -0.78
CA PHE A 239 4.14 -19.76 0.59
C PHE A 239 4.46 -21.00 1.41
N LYS A 240 5.21 -20.81 2.48
CA LYS A 240 5.49 -21.82 3.50
C LYS A 240 5.39 -21.19 4.87
N ARG A 241 4.58 -21.78 5.75
CA ARG A 241 4.49 -21.40 7.16
C ARG A 241 5.19 -22.47 8.00
N VAL A 242 6.01 -22.00 8.93
CA VAL A 242 6.64 -22.89 9.90
C VAL A 242 5.59 -23.32 10.92
N SER A 243 5.39 -24.64 11.04
CA SER A 243 4.41 -25.21 11.97
C SER A 243 4.67 -24.76 13.42
N PRO A 244 3.64 -24.74 14.26
CA PRO A 244 3.73 -24.39 15.69
C PRO A 244 4.73 -25.22 16.46
#